data_0e3364c1770365b64f63950deea2688a
#
_entry.id   0e3364c1770365b64f63950deea2688a
#
_cell.length_a   1.000
_cell.length_b   1.000
_cell.length_c   1.000
_cell.angle_alpha   90.00
_cell.angle_beta   90.00
_cell.angle_gamma   90.00
#
_symmetry.space_group_name_H-M   'P 1'
#
loop_
_entity.id
_entity.type
_entity.pdbx_description
1 polymer ?
#
loop_
_entity_poly.entity_id
_entity_poly.type
_entity_poly.pdbx_seq_one_letter_code
_entity_poly.pdbx_strand_id
1 'polypeptide(L)'
;MPNKTYSINGSVGYRGFDLVLNFNGVSGNKIYDNTANAYFYKLKISKGVNTTPEAVAYPNESVSNSAPISTRYLKSGAYFRLNNVALGYNFNPGKLGLNRWISALRLSVTAQNLFVITKYKGFDPEVNVDKSLNGVPSLGIDYIGYPSARTIVVGINFSL
;
A
#
# COMPACT_ATOMS: atom_id res chain seq x y z
N MET A 1 -3.45 -17.83 -1.87
CA MET A 1 -2.06 -17.42 -2.19
C MET A 1 -2.03 -16.82 -3.60
N PRO A 2 -1.10 -15.92 -3.92
CA PRO A 2 -0.94 -15.41 -5.28
C PRO A 2 -0.44 -16.52 -6.23
N ASN A 3 -0.93 -16.49 -7.48
CA ASN A 3 -0.43 -17.39 -8.51
C ASN A 3 0.84 -16.84 -9.17
N LYS A 4 0.99 -15.51 -9.16
CA LYS A 4 2.14 -14.83 -9.75
C LYS A 4 2.54 -13.66 -8.85
N THR A 5 3.86 -13.53 -8.64
CA THR A 5 4.48 -12.37 -8.03
C THR A 5 5.49 -11.80 -9.02
N TYR A 6 5.60 -10.49 -9.09
CA TYR A 6 6.54 -9.82 -9.99
C TYR A 6 7.13 -8.59 -9.33
N SER A 7 8.37 -8.32 -9.67
CA SER A 7 9.09 -7.13 -9.26
C SER A 7 9.85 -6.57 -10.45
N ILE A 8 9.79 -5.24 -10.60
CA ILE A 8 10.51 -4.52 -11.63
C ILE A 8 11.33 -3.46 -10.93
N ASN A 9 12.64 -3.51 -11.12
CA ASN A 9 13.58 -2.55 -10.57
C ASN A 9 14.31 -1.89 -11.74
N GLY A 10 14.39 -0.58 -11.73
CA GLY A 10 15.09 0.20 -12.74
C GLY A 10 15.88 1.33 -12.12
N SER A 11 17.01 1.65 -12.73
CA SER A 11 17.78 2.83 -12.40
C SER A 11 18.32 3.47 -13.66
N VAL A 12 18.39 4.80 -13.66
CA VAL A 12 18.96 5.58 -14.74
C VAL A 12 19.72 6.76 -14.17
N GLY A 13 20.90 7.02 -14.74
CA GLY A 13 21.74 8.18 -14.38
C GLY A 13 22.03 9.03 -15.61
N TYR A 14 21.92 10.35 -15.48
CA TYR A 14 22.23 11.28 -16.54
C TYR A 14 22.67 12.65 -16.00
N ARG A 15 23.85 13.09 -16.36
CA ARG A 15 24.40 14.44 -16.04
C ARG A 15 24.23 14.88 -14.58
N GLY A 16 24.52 13.98 -13.64
CA GLY A 16 24.41 14.25 -12.21
C GLY A 16 23.06 13.89 -11.60
N PHE A 17 22.03 13.67 -12.41
CA PHE A 17 20.77 13.09 -11.96
C PHE A 17 20.86 11.56 -11.87
N ASP A 18 20.22 11.01 -10.89
CA ASP A 18 19.95 9.58 -10.79
C ASP A 18 18.49 9.35 -10.36
N LEU A 19 17.87 8.39 -10.98
CA LEU A 19 16.51 7.97 -10.69
C LEU A 19 16.52 6.46 -10.43
N VAL A 20 15.89 6.05 -9.33
CA VAL A 20 15.68 4.64 -9.00
C VAL A 20 14.18 4.40 -8.84
N LEU A 21 13.69 3.31 -9.41
CA LEU A 21 12.28 2.91 -9.38
C LEU A 21 12.19 1.44 -8.94
N ASN A 22 11.31 1.15 -7.98
CA ASN A 22 11.02 -0.20 -7.56
C ASN A 22 9.51 -0.43 -7.58
N PHE A 23 9.08 -1.34 -8.42
CA PHE A 23 7.70 -1.80 -8.50
C PHE A 23 7.59 -3.23 -8.01
N ASN A 24 6.47 -3.53 -7.37
CA ASN A 24 6.07 -4.90 -7.08
C ASN A 24 4.59 -5.10 -7.38
N GLY A 25 4.21 -6.35 -7.49
CA GLY A 25 2.82 -6.71 -7.66
C GLY A 25 2.58 -8.20 -7.51
N VAL A 26 1.31 -8.52 -7.35
CA VAL A 26 0.84 -9.90 -7.30
C VAL A 26 -0.44 -10.04 -8.11
N SER A 27 -0.71 -11.25 -8.56
CA SER A 27 -1.97 -11.56 -9.23
C SER A 27 -2.43 -12.98 -8.94
N GLY A 28 -3.74 -13.20 -9.16
CA GLY A 28 -4.37 -14.50 -8.95
C GLY A 28 -4.71 -14.83 -7.49
N ASN A 29 -4.40 -13.94 -6.55
CA ASN A 29 -4.79 -14.09 -5.15
C ASN A 29 -6.21 -13.57 -4.89
N LYS A 30 -6.81 -14.10 -3.85
CA LYS A 30 -8.07 -13.60 -3.29
C LYS A 30 -7.82 -13.10 -1.88
N ILE A 31 -8.55 -12.05 -1.52
CA ILE A 31 -8.60 -11.48 -0.17
C ILE A 31 -10.01 -11.69 0.36
N TYR A 32 -10.12 -12.18 1.57
CA TYR A 32 -11.37 -12.19 2.32
C TYR A 32 -11.49 -10.86 3.06
N ASP A 33 -12.40 -10.00 2.60
CA ASP A 33 -12.69 -8.69 3.18
C ASP A 33 -13.57 -8.86 4.41
N ASN A 34 -12.95 -9.22 5.53
CA ASN A 34 -13.65 -9.40 6.79
C ASN A 34 -14.04 -8.06 7.43
N THR A 35 -13.41 -6.97 7.02
CA THR A 35 -13.83 -5.62 7.41
C THR A 35 -15.22 -5.33 6.84
N ALA A 36 -15.41 -5.52 5.54
CA ALA A 36 -16.71 -5.35 4.91
C ALA A 36 -17.76 -6.32 5.50
N ASN A 37 -17.39 -7.57 5.74
CA ASN A 37 -18.28 -8.55 6.40
C ASN A 37 -18.74 -8.07 7.77
N ALA A 38 -17.82 -7.62 8.62
CA ALA A 38 -18.12 -7.17 9.97
C ALA A 38 -19.02 -5.92 10.02
N TYR A 39 -18.85 -5.00 9.05
CA TYR A 39 -19.62 -3.76 8.97
C TYR A 39 -20.86 -3.83 8.09
N PHE A 40 -21.09 -4.93 7.39
CA PHE A 40 -22.30 -5.18 6.63
C PHE A 40 -23.55 -5.34 7.49
N TYR A 41 -23.39 -5.72 8.73
CA TYR A 41 -24.47 -6.05 9.66
C TYR A 41 -25.26 -4.79 10.08
N LYS A 42 -26.46 -4.63 9.54
CA LYS A 42 -27.30 -3.42 9.67
C LYS A 42 -27.74 -3.13 11.10
N LEU A 43 -27.90 -4.14 11.96
CA LEU A 43 -28.28 -3.92 13.36
C LEU A 43 -27.30 -3.01 14.13
N LYS A 44 -26.04 -2.95 13.68
CA LYS A 44 -25.04 -2.07 14.30
C LYS A 44 -25.34 -0.58 14.09
N ILE A 45 -26.13 -0.22 13.07
CA ILE A 45 -26.55 1.16 12.82
C ILE A 45 -27.30 1.73 14.01
N SER A 46 -28.19 0.94 14.62
CA SER A 46 -28.93 1.35 15.82
C SER A 46 -28.04 1.61 17.05
N LYS A 47 -26.80 1.15 17.01
CA LYS A 47 -25.77 1.38 18.03
C LYS A 47 -24.76 2.47 17.65
N GLY A 48 -25.05 3.25 16.63
CA GLY A 48 -24.16 4.33 16.14
C GLY A 48 -22.91 3.83 15.39
N VAL A 49 -22.89 2.57 14.95
CA VAL A 49 -21.78 2.03 14.16
C VAL A 49 -22.09 2.21 12.66
N ASN A 50 -21.11 2.71 11.90
CA ASN A 50 -21.22 2.83 10.46
C ASN A 50 -21.41 1.49 9.77
N THR A 51 -22.07 1.51 8.60
CA THR A 51 -22.22 0.35 7.72
C THR A 51 -21.54 0.59 6.38
N THR A 52 -21.42 -0.46 5.56
CA THR A 52 -20.86 -0.36 4.22
C THR A 52 -21.91 0.14 3.21
N PRO A 53 -21.50 0.82 2.11
CA PRO A 53 -22.41 1.17 1.02
C PRO A 53 -23.13 -0.04 0.43
N GLU A 54 -22.48 -1.21 0.42
CA GLU A 54 -23.07 -2.46 -0.04
C GLU A 54 -24.26 -2.89 0.85
N ALA A 55 -24.16 -2.70 2.16
CA ALA A 55 -25.29 -3.00 3.06
C ALA A 55 -26.50 -2.11 2.77
N VAL A 56 -26.29 -0.87 2.37
CA VAL A 56 -27.36 0.05 1.97
C VAL A 56 -27.97 -0.37 0.63
N ALA A 57 -27.17 -0.87 -0.30
CA ALA A 57 -27.60 -1.32 -1.63
C ALA A 57 -28.47 -2.60 -1.57
N TYR A 58 -28.46 -3.34 -0.45
CA TYR A 58 -29.31 -4.53 -0.25
C TYR A 58 -30.40 -4.27 0.80
N PRO A 59 -31.43 -3.47 0.47
CA PRO A 59 -32.46 -3.05 1.43
C PRO A 59 -33.28 -4.22 2.00
N ASN A 60 -33.45 -5.27 1.22
CA ASN A 60 -34.28 -6.44 1.59
C ASN A 60 -33.53 -7.42 2.53
N GLU A 61 -32.24 -7.22 2.80
CA GLU A 61 -31.53 -8.05 3.73
C GLU A 61 -31.91 -7.70 5.16
N SER A 62 -32.31 -8.74 5.93
CA SER A 62 -32.77 -8.56 7.31
C SER A 62 -31.72 -7.88 8.17
N VAL A 63 -32.19 -6.95 9.02
CA VAL A 63 -31.34 -6.31 10.04
C VAL A 63 -30.80 -7.29 11.08
N SER A 64 -31.47 -8.43 11.24
CA SER A 64 -31.08 -9.49 12.20
C SER A 64 -30.11 -10.51 11.61
N ASN A 65 -29.79 -10.45 10.30
CA ASN A 65 -28.79 -11.33 9.73
C ASN A 65 -27.44 -11.13 10.41
N SER A 66 -26.92 -12.19 10.98
CA SER A 66 -25.52 -12.23 11.41
C SER A 66 -24.62 -12.08 10.16
N ALA A 67 -23.36 -11.70 10.37
CA ALA A 67 -22.37 -11.61 9.28
C ALA A 67 -21.77 -13.00 8.97
N PRO A 68 -22.45 -13.87 8.17
CA PRO A 68 -21.95 -15.21 7.87
C PRO A 68 -20.72 -15.10 6.96
N ILE A 69 -19.84 -16.08 7.06
CA ILE A 69 -18.75 -16.23 6.09
C ILE A 69 -19.36 -16.48 4.71
N SER A 70 -19.05 -15.62 3.75
CA SER A 70 -19.63 -15.67 2.41
C SER A 70 -18.62 -15.33 1.34
N THR A 71 -18.76 -15.92 0.16
CA THR A 71 -17.99 -15.58 -1.04
C THR A 71 -18.24 -14.16 -1.54
N ARG A 72 -19.30 -13.48 -1.09
CA ARG A 72 -19.57 -12.05 -1.32
C ARG A 72 -18.35 -11.19 -0.95
N TYR A 73 -17.67 -11.55 0.11
CA TYR A 73 -16.52 -10.80 0.64
C TYR A 73 -15.19 -11.30 0.11
N LEU A 74 -15.20 -12.28 -0.81
CA LEU A 74 -13.99 -12.78 -1.46
C LEU A 74 -13.66 -11.91 -2.67
N LYS A 75 -12.75 -10.98 -2.50
CA LYS A 75 -12.35 -9.98 -3.52
C LYS A 75 -11.05 -10.37 -4.19
N SER A 76 -10.76 -9.78 -5.35
CA SER A 76 -9.44 -9.89 -5.98
C SER A 76 -8.42 -9.11 -5.16
N GLY A 77 -7.30 -9.76 -4.82
CA GLY A 77 -6.17 -9.14 -4.16
C GLY A 77 -5.04 -8.74 -5.12
N ALA A 78 -5.30 -8.78 -6.43
CA ALA A 78 -4.29 -8.38 -7.42
C ALA A 78 -3.98 -6.88 -7.30
N TYR A 79 -2.69 -6.55 -7.33
CA TYR A 79 -2.24 -5.16 -7.33
C TYR A 79 -0.90 -4.99 -8.06
N PHE A 80 -0.61 -3.74 -8.41
CA PHE A 80 0.69 -3.26 -8.86
C PHE A 80 1.01 -1.96 -8.13
N ARG A 81 2.16 -1.89 -7.46
CA ARG A 81 2.55 -0.80 -6.56
C ARG A 81 3.89 -0.23 -6.97
N LEU A 82 4.03 1.10 -6.95
CA LEU A 82 5.32 1.77 -6.91
C LEU A 82 5.74 1.89 -5.43
N ASN A 83 6.59 0.96 -5.01
CA ASN A 83 7.07 0.89 -3.63
C ASN A 83 8.01 2.01 -3.28
N ASN A 84 8.96 2.26 -4.19
CA ASN A 84 9.99 3.26 -3.95
C ASN A 84 10.35 3.96 -5.24
N VAL A 85 10.44 5.27 -5.17
CA VAL A 85 11.07 6.11 -6.18
C VAL A 85 12.06 7.03 -5.47
N ALA A 86 13.29 7.07 -5.97
CA ALA A 86 14.31 7.98 -5.46
C ALA A 86 14.89 8.77 -6.64
N LEU A 87 14.82 10.08 -6.53
CA LEU A 87 15.45 11.03 -7.46
C LEU A 87 16.58 11.73 -6.71
N GLY A 88 17.78 11.66 -7.24
CA GLY A 88 18.94 12.35 -6.72
C GLY A 88 19.57 13.29 -7.73
N TYR A 89 20.25 14.31 -7.23
CA TYR A 89 21.10 15.17 -8.04
C TYR A 89 22.41 15.44 -7.33
N ASN A 90 23.51 15.12 -8.00
CA ASN A 90 24.88 15.37 -7.50
C ASN A 90 25.37 16.68 -8.09
N PHE A 91 25.49 17.68 -7.24
CA PHE A 91 26.05 18.99 -7.61
C PHE A 91 27.57 18.90 -7.74
N ASN A 92 28.10 19.68 -8.65
CA ASN A 92 29.54 19.90 -8.72
C ASN A 92 29.91 21.11 -7.84
N PRO A 93 30.58 20.91 -6.68
CA PRO A 93 30.91 22.00 -5.77
C PRO A 93 31.79 23.07 -6.40
N GLY A 94 32.65 22.70 -7.37
CA GLY A 94 33.51 23.63 -8.08
C GLY A 94 32.72 24.66 -8.90
N LYS A 95 31.61 24.26 -9.53
CA LYS A 95 30.73 25.16 -10.25
C LYS A 95 29.92 26.11 -9.35
N LEU A 96 29.78 25.76 -8.07
CA LEU A 96 29.08 26.55 -7.06
C LEU A 96 30.04 27.43 -6.24
N GLY A 97 31.36 27.39 -6.53
CA GLY A 97 32.37 28.11 -5.76
C GLY A 97 32.59 27.56 -4.36
N LEU A 98 32.09 26.36 -4.06
CA LEU A 98 32.12 25.75 -2.72
C LEU A 98 33.22 24.70 -2.55
N ASN A 99 34.07 24.48 -3.57
CA ASN A 99 35.10 23.43 -3.59
C ASN A 99 36.15 23.56 -2.48
N ARG A 100 36.25 24.71 -1.83
CA ARG A 100 37.16 24.93 -0.70
C ARG A 100 36.65 24.30 0.61
N TRP A 101 35.31 24.10 0.72
CA TRP A 101 34.66 23.69 1.95
C TRP A 101 33.91 22.37 1.82
N ILE A 102 33.45 22.06 0.63
CA ILE A 102 32.61 20.91 0.34
C ILE A 102 33.20 20.15 -0.85
N SER A 103 33.51 18.87 -0.65
CA SER A 103 34.02 17.98 -1.67
C SER A 103 32.90 17.32 -2.49
N ALA A 104 31.75 17.09 -1.87
CA ALA A 104 30.55 16.55 -2.54
C ALA A 104 29.28 17.15 -1.96
N LEU A 105 28.30 17.39 -2.83
CA LEU A 105 26.95 17.84 -2.45
C LEU A 105 25.90 17.07 -3.24
N ARG A 106 24.97 16.43 -2.55
CA ARG A 106 23.87 15.69 -3.16
C ARG A 106 22.53 16.10 -2.52
N LEU A 107 21.55 16.40 -3.35
CA LEU A 107 20.15 16.53 -2.97
C LEU A 107 19.39 15.29 -3.43
N SER A 108 18.51 14.77 -2.61
CA SER A 108 17.68 13.62 -2.94
C SER A 108 16.25 13.77 -2.44
N VAL A 109 15.30 13.23 -3.21
CA VAL A 109 13.92 13.08 -2.82
C VAL A 109 13.55 11.62 -3.01
N THR A 110 13.07 10.99 -1.96
CA THR A 110 12.61 9.60 -1.99
C THR A 110 11.13 9.56 -1.59
N ALA A 111 10.33 8.87 -2.37
CA ALA A 111 8.93 8.62 -2.04
C ALA A 111 8.67 7.11 -1.94
N GLN A 112 7.97 6.71 -0.89
CA GLN A 112 7.58 5.32 -0.64
C GLN A 112 6.06 5.18 -0.74
N ASN A 113 5.60 4.04 -1.25
CA ASN A 113 4.18 3.72 -1.42
C ASN A 113 3.42 4.81 -2.19
N LEU A 114 4.03 5.34 -3.26
CA LEU A 114 3.53 6.53 -3.94
C LEU A 114 2.15 6.29 -4.55
N PHE A 115 1.94 5.13 -5.18
CA PHE A 115 0.63 4.70 -5.66
C PHE A 115 0.51 3.17 -5.71
N VAL A 116 -0.74 2.72 -5.69
CA VAL A 116 -1.11 1.33 -5.94
C VAL A 116 -2.25 1.27 -6.95
N ILE A 117 -2.13 0.40 -7.92
CA ILE A 117 -3.16 0.09 -8.91
C ILE A 117 -3.78 -1.23 -8.50
N THR A 118 -5.07 -1.22 -8.15
CA THR A 118 -5.80 -2.40 -7.71
C THR A 118 -7.29 -2.26 -7.96
N LYS A 119 -8.00 -3.37 -8.02
CA LYS A 119 -9.47 -3.43 -8.00
C LYS A 119 -10.02 -3.66 -6.60
N TYR A 120 -9.15 -3.92 -5.63
CA TYR A 120 -9.54 -4.06 -4.25
C TYR A 120 -10.01 -2.71 -3.69
N LYS A 121 -11.16 -2.70 -3.02
CA LYS A 121 -11.79 -1.48 -2.49
C LYS A 121 -11.57 -1.27 -0.99
N GLY A 122 -10.83 -2.17 -0.32
CA GLY A 122 -10.37 -1.98 1.05
C GLY A 122 -9.21 -0.99 1.14
N PHE A 123 -8.66 -0.82 2.32
CA PHE A 123 -7.61 0.17 2.57
C PHE A 123 -6.30 -0.15 1.85
N ASP A 124 -5.89 -1.43 1.83
CA ASP A 124 -4.65 -1.87 1.17
C ASP A 124 -4.84 -3.31 0.67
N PRO A 125 -4.47 -3.64 -0.59
CA PRO A 125 -4.54 -5.00 -1.10
C PRO A 125 -3.44 -5.92 -0.53
N GLU A 126 -2.40 -5.37 0.08
CA GLU A 126 -1.31 -6.10 0.72
C GLU A 126 -1.64 -6.35 2.19
N VAL A 127 -2.74 -7.07 2.40
CA VAL A 127 -3.22 -7.36 3.75
C VAL A 127 -2.70 -8.71 4.24
N ASN A 128 -2.08 -8.66 5.39
CA ASN A 128 -1.73 -9.80 6.22
C ASN A 128 -2.08 -9.44 7.67
N VAL A 129 -3.36 -9.45 7.97
CA VAL A 129 -3.76 -9.37 9.37
C VAL A 129 -3.36 -10.70 9.99
N ASP A 130 -2.28 -10.69 10.75
CA ASP A 130 -1.85 -11.85 11.53
C ASP A 130 -2.89 -12.11 12.61
N LYS A 131 -3.86 -12.94 12.25
CA LYS A 131 -4.73 -13.58 13.20
C LYS A 131 -4.36 -15.04 13.22
N SER A 132 -3.29 -15.34 13.92
CA SER A 132 -2.97 -16.72 14.25
C SER A 132 -4.08 -17.29 15.14
N LEU A 133 -5.06 -17.92 14.50
CA LEU A 133 -5.99 -18.77 15.21
C LEU A 133 -5.28 -20.09 15.47
N ASN A 134 -5.04 -20.43 16.75
CA ASN A 134 -4.32 -21.64 17.16
C ASN A 134 -2.90 -21.79 16.56
N GLY A 135 -2.18 -20.70 16.39
CA GLY A 135 -0.81 -20.71 15.84
C GLY A 135 -0.73 -20.88 14.32
N VAL A 136 -1.83 -20.90 13.61
CA VAL A 136 -1.86 -20.96 12.13
C VAL A 136 -2.00 -19.54 11.58
N PRO A 137 -1.04 -19.04 10.77
CA PRO A 137 -1.15 -17.72 10.17
C PRO A 137 -2.30 -17.66 9.15
N SER A 138 -3.18 -16.68 9.29
CA SER A 138 -4.28 -16.44 8.36
C SER A 138 -3.84 -15.44 7.28
N LEU A 139 -3.41 -15.98 6.14
CA LEU A 139 -3.01 -15.17 4.98
C LEU A 139 -4.23 -14.75 4.16
N GLY A 140 -4.22 -13.52 3.65
CA GLY A 140 -5.25 -13.02 2.74
C GLY A 140 -6.57 -12.67 3.41
N ILE A 141 -6.55 -12.36 4.70
CA ILE A 141 -7.70 -11.81 5.43
C ILE A 141 -7.43 -10.34 5.72
N ASP A 142 -8.37 -9.48 5.30
CA ASP A 142 -8.41 -8.07 5.70
C ASP A 142 -9.36 -7.88 6.88
N TYR A 143 -8.86 -7.32 7.97
CA TYR A 143 -9.68 -6.93 9.10
C TYR A 143 -9.13 -5.67 9.75
N ILE A 144 -9.72 -4.52 9.41
CA ILE A 144 -9.37 -3.19 9.96
C ILE A 144 -7.85 -2.94 9.86
N GLY A 145 -7.22 -3.44 8.78
CA GLY A 145 -5.81 -3.22 8.50
C GLY A 145 -5.53 -1.75 8.23
N TYR A 146 -4.48 -1.20 8.84
CA TYR A 146 -4.06 0.17 8.56
C TYR A 146 -3.41 0.23 7.17
N PRO A 147 -3.76 1.19 6.31
CA PRO A 147 -3.14 1.32 5.00
C PRO A 147 -1.66 1.68 5.12
N SER A 148 -0.86 1.20 4.18
CA SER A 148 0.56 1.58 4.08
C SER A 148 0.68 3.09 3.86
N ALA A 149 1.44 3.77 4.73
CA ALA A 149 1.63 5.21 4.64
C ALA A 149 2.42 5.59 3.38
N ARG A 150 1.99 6.66 2.72
CA ARG A 150 2.81 7.34 1.72
C ARG A 150 3.81 8.22 2.43
N THR A 151 5.11 8.00 2.19
CA THR A 151 6.19 8.74 2.84
C THR A 151 7.01 9.46 1.79
N ILE A 152 7.32 10.73 2.01
CA ILE A 152 8.22 11.52 1.18
C ILE A 152 9.35 12.03 2.07
N VAL A 153 10.58 11.73 1.69
CA VAL A 153 11.79 12.13 2.40
C VAL A 153 12.64 13.01 1.48
N VAL A 154 13.05 14.16 1.97
CA VAL A 154 14.03 15.03 1.31
C VAL A 154 15.35 14.91 2.07
N GLY A 155 16.42 14.60 1.37
CA GLY A 155 17.74 14.42 1.94
C GLY A 155 18.77 15.35 1.30
N ILE A 156 19.64 15.92 2.12
CA ILE A 156 20.80 16.67 1.70
C ILE A 156 22.03 15.97 2.29
N ASN A 157 22.96 15.54 1.43
CA ASN A 157 24.21 14.93 1.83
C ASN A 157 25.36 15.80 1.34
N PHE A 158 26.30 16.08 2.21
CA PHE A 158 27.52 16.78 1.85
C PHE A 158 28.72 16.15 2.52
N SER A 159 29.87 16.25 1.87
CA SER A 159 31.19 15.85 2.41
C SER A 159 32.09 17.09 2.42
N LEU A 160 32.87 17.23 3.48
CA LEU A 160 33.85 18.28 3.69
C LEU A 160 35.18 17.88 3.09
#